data_f5cc59ba744e45afb1a5cff139efa73f
#
_entry.id   f5cc59ba744e45afb1a5cff139efa73f
#
_cell.length_a   1.000
_cell.length_b   1.000
_cell.length_c   1.000
_cell.angle_alpha   90.00
_cell.angle_beta   90.00
_cell.angle_gamma   90.00
#
_symmetry.space_group_name_H-M   'P 1'
#
loop_
_entity.id
_entity.type
_entity.pdbx_description
1 polymer ?
#
loop_
_entity_poly.entity_id
_entity_poly.type
_entity_poly.pdbx_seq_one_letter_code
_entity_poly.pdbx_strand_id
1 'polypeptide(L)'
;MITISKRDAALFKGKRYKTNYSSFGKYITKEDENEITLYLEPTPKREYTFEDEIASSWLNSSVFYTAVDENNDLLGFAEGAMEGWGERFRIVNIVVFNENNRGKGIGSKLMEAMETEALLHKAKSILLEVDNTNTNAISFYKSKGYSIIGFDKLAYTIDGDTMPLYMGKRL
;
A
#
# COMPACT_ATOMS: atom_id res chain seq x y z
N MET A 1 -7.28 -13.64 19.00
CA MET A 1 -8.24 -13.19 17.93
C MET A 1 -7.74 -11.88 17.35
N ILE A 2 -7.95 -11.60 16.03
CA ILE A 2 -7.53 -10.33 15.40
C ILE A 2 -8.75 -9.48 15.14
N THR A 3 -8.77 -8.27 15.69
CA THR A 3 -9.86 -7.30 15.56
C THR A 3 -9.45 -6.17 14.63
N ILE A 4 -10.30 -5.87 13.64
CA ILE A 4 -10.15 -4.71 12.75
C ILE A 4 -11.18 -3.67 13.17
N SER A 5 -10.75 -2.44 13.42
CA SER A 5 -11.64 -1.37 13.85
C SER A 5 -11.28 -0.02 13.25
N LYS A 6 -12.30 0.74 12.91
CA LYS A 6 -12.16 2.15 12.49
C LYS A 6 -11.71 2.99 13.67
N ARG A 7 -10.77 3.87 13.44
CA ARG A 7 -10.19 4.75 14.46
C ARG A 7 -10.11 6.18 13.96
N ASP A 8 -10.00 7.10 14.89
CA ASP A 8 -9.64 8.48 14.56
C ASP A 8 -8.13 8.53 14.24
N ALA A 9 -7.78 8.93 13.02
CA ALA A 9 -6.40 9.09 12.59
C ALA A 9 -5.61 10.08 13.46
N ALA A 10 -6.29 11.08 14.04
CA ALA A 10 -5.66 12.06 14.91
C ALA A 10 -4.94 11.43 16.13
N LEU A 11 -5.40 10.27 16.60
CA LEU A 11 -4.78 9.53 17.71
C LEU A 11 -3.39 8.96 17.35
N PHE A 12 -3.06 8.92 16.05
CA PHE A 12 -1.84 8.32 15.52
C PHE A 12 -0.91 9.33 14.85
N LYS A 13 -1.34 10.58 14.63
CA LYS A 13 -0.49 11.64 14.06
C LYS A 13 0.79 11.82 14.87
N GLY A 14 1.90 11.98 14.16
CA GLY A 14 3.23 12.11 14.76
C GLY A 14 3.85 10.82 15.28
N LYS A 15 3.11 9.70 15.27
CA LYS A 15 3.69 8.38 15.58
C LYS A 15 4.31 7.80 14.33
N ARG A 16 5.50 7.24 14.46
CA ARG A 16 6.24 6.62 13.35
C ARG A 16 6.27 5.10 13.49
N TYR A 17 6.44 4.43 12.38
CA TYR A 17 6.66 3.00 12.34
C TYR A 17 7.87 2.68 11.45
N LYS A 18 8.44 1.51 11.68
CA LYS A 18 9.47 0.93 10.84
C LYS A 18 9.07 -0.50 10.49
N THR A 19 9.18 -0.85 9.24
CA THR A 19 8.90 -2.20 8.76
C THR A 19 9.93 -2.63 7.73
N ASN A 20 10.07 -3.93 7.52
CA ASN A 20 10.98 -4.51 6.56
C ASN A 20 10.20 -5.36 5.57
N TYR A 21 10.71 -5.49 4.37
CA TYR A 21 10.30 -6.53 3.44
C TYR A 21 11.50 -7.08 2.68
N SER A 22 11.41 -8.34 2.30
CA SER A 22 12.38 -8.95 1.40
C SER A 22 11.80 -9.08 -0.01
N SER A 23 12.66 -8.97 -1.02
CA SER A 23 12.30 -9.16 -2.40
C SER A 23 13.32 -10.01 -3.13
N PHE A 24 12.85 -10.73 -4.16
CA PHE A 24 13.65 -11.56 -5.08
C PHE A 24 13.59 -11.02 -6.51
N GLY A 25 13.14 -9.80 -6.69
CA GLY A 25 13.03 -9.15 -7.98
C GLY A 25 12.60 -7.69 -7.86
N LYS A 26 12.64 -6.99 -8.98
CA LYS A 26 12.11 -5.64 -9.11
C LYS A 26 11.40 -5.49 -10.45
N TYR A 27 10.37 -4.65 -10.50
CA TYR A 27 9.78 -4.25 -11.78
C TYR A 27 10.63 -3.15 -12.41
N ILE A 28 11.06 -3.35 -13.65
CA ILE A 28 11.82 -2.38 -14.42
C ILE A 28 11.11 -2.07 -15.73
N THR A 29 11.43 -0.93 -16.32
CA THR A 29 10.90 -0.51 -17.61
C THR A 29 11.96 -0.65 -18.68
N LYS A 30 11.53 -1.09 -19.86
CA LYS A 30 12.27 -0.96 -21.11
C LYS A 30 11.46 -0.05 -22.02
N GLU A 31 12.11 0.91 -22.63
CA GLU A 31 11.52 1.89 -23.51
C GLU A 31 12.20 1.84 -24.87
N ASP A 32 11.44 1.82 -25.94
CA ASP A 32 11.87 2.04 -27.30
C ASP A 32 11.02 3.14 -27.97
N GLU A 33 11.15 3.34 -29.26
CA GLU A 33 10.48 4.45 -29.97
C GLU A 33 8.95 4.42 -29.89
N ASN A 34 8.35 3.24 -29.67
CA ASN A 34 6.89 3.05 -29.80
C ASN A 34 6.23 2.46 -28.58
N GLU A 35 6.98 1.90 -27.64
CA GLU A 35 6.39 1.23 -26.48
C GLU A 35 7.24 1.37 -25.22
N ILE A 36 6.55 1.28 -24.08
CA ILE A 36 7.17 1.12 -22.77
C ILE A 36 6.69 -0.21 -22.20
N THR A 37 7.61 -1.13 -22.02
CA THR A 37 7.34 -2.42 -21.42
C THR A 37 7.74 -2.42 -19.95
N LEU A 38 6.85 -2.85 -19.06
CA LEU A 38 7.13 -3.08 -17.65
C LEU A 38 7.23 -4.59 -17.40
N TYR A 39 8.34 -5.06 -16.86
CA TYR A 39 8.55 -6.47 -16.58
C TYR A 39 9.26 -6.71 -15.25
N LEU A 40 9.07 -7.89 -14.69
CA LEU A 40 9.72 -8.31 -13.46
C LEU A 40 11.13 -8.87 -13.79
N GLU A 41 12.15 -8.20 -13.28
CA GLU A 41 13.54 -8.67 -13.32
C GLU A 41 13.86 -9.44 -12.04
N PRO A 42 14.22 -10.73 -12.11
CA PRO A 42 14.67 -11.47 -10.94
C PRO A 42 15.96 -10.88 -10.38
N THR A 43 16.07 -10.80 -9.06
CA THR A 43 17.30 -10.39 -8.37
C THR A 43 17.62 -11.36 -7.23
N PRO A 44 18.88 -11.42 -6.76
CA PRO A 44 19.17 -12.04 -5.49
C PRO A 44 18.30 -11.44 -4.38
N LYS A 45 18.03 -12.22 -3.32
CA LYS A 45 17.28 -11.72 -2.16
C LYS A 45 17.87 -10.42 -1.65
N ARG A 46 17.03 -9.40 -1.53
CA ARG A 46 17.39 -8.11 -0.92
C ARG A 46 16.41 -7.79 0.19
N GLU A 47 16.91 -7.18 1.25
CA GLU A 47 16.12 -6.68 2.37
C GLU A 47 15.98 -5.17 2.25
N TYR A 48 14.76 -4.69 2.40
CA TYR A 48 14.43 -3.27 2.37
C TYR A 48 13.82 -2.87 3.71
N THR A 49 14.18 -1.69 4.17
CA THR A 49 13.60 -1.07 5.36
C THR A 49 12.81 0.14 4.93
N PHE A 50 11.61 0.27 5.45
CA PHE A 50 10.74 1.41 5.23
C PHE A 50 10.34 2.00 6.59
N GLU A 51 10.37 3.34 6.68
CA GLU A 51 9.97 4.08 7.87
C GLU A 51 9.10 5.26 7.44
N ASP A 52 7.93 5.41 8.10
CA ASP A 52 7.01 6.49 7.81
C ASP A 52 6.12 6.80 9.02
N GLU A 53 5.23 7.79 8.89
CA GLU A 53 4.20 8.10 9.87
C GLU A 53 3.06 7.06 9.83
N ILE A 54 2.53 6.72 11.01
CA ILE A 54 1.37 5.81 11.09
C ILE A 54 0.13 6.44 10.46
N ALA A 55 -0.12 7.72 10.74
CA ALA A 55 -1.18 8.49 10.11
C ALA A 55 -0.56 9.66 9.35
N SER A 56 -0.87 9.78 8.07
CA SER A 56 -0.27 10.75 7.17
C SER A 56 -0.59 12.18 7.60
N SER A 57 0.45 12.95 7.93
CA SER A 57 0.32 14.33 8.43
C SER A 57 -0.30 15.28 7.41
N TRP A 58 -0.10 14.99 6.11
CA TRP A 58 -0.60 15.79 5.00
C TRP A 58 -2.08 15.54 4.64
N LEU A 59 -2.71 14.48 5.20
CA LEU A 59 -4.13 14.20 5.05
C LEU A 59 -4.94 14.94 6.12
N ASN A 60 -5.86 15.80 5.70
CA ASN A 60 -6.77 16.50 6.61
C ASN A 60 -7.94 15.64 7.06
N SER A 61 -8.37 14.70 6.22
CA SER A 61 -9.48 13.80 6.47
C SER A 61 -9.18 12.46 5.84
N SER A 62 -8.93 11.46 6.67
CA SER A 62 -8.67 10.09 6.21
C SER A 62 -9.58 9.09 6.92
N VAL A 63 -9.88 8.03 6.19
CA VAL A 63 -10.43 6.81 6.78
C VAL A 63 -9.25 6.01 7.32
N PHE A 64 -9.33 5.63 8.59
CA PHE A 64 -8.24 4.95 9.27
C PHE A 64 -8.72 3.71 10.02
N TYR A 65 -8.06 2.59 9.80
CA TYR A 65 -8.35 1.32 10.46
C TYR A 65 -7.10 0.74 11.09
N THR A 66 -7.28 0.14 12.27
CA THR A 66 -6.23 -0.63 12.96
C THR A 66 -6.58 -2.10 13.03
N ALA A 67 -5.56 -2.93 12.99
CA ALA A 67 -5.62 -4.34 13.35
C ALA A 67 -4.92 -4.53 14.70
N VAL A 68 -5.61 -5.10 15.67
CA VAL A 68 -5.06 -5.39 17.00
C VAL A 68 -5.28 -6.86 17.37
N ASP A 69 -4.44 -7.38 18.23
CA ASP A 69 -4.62 -8.71 18.82
C ASP A 69 -5.50 -8.66 20.09
N GLU A 70 -5.59 -9.78 20.81
CA GLU A 70 -6.38 -9.91 22.05
C GLU A 70 -5.81 -9.11 23.22
N ASN A 71 -4.55 -8.71 23.18
CA ASN A 71 -3.87 -7.87 24.16
C ASN A 71 -3.97 -6.36 23.81
N ASN A 72 -4.66 -5.99 22.72
CA ASN A 72 -4.68 -4.66 22.12
C ASN A 72 -3.34 -4.22 21.52
N ASP A 73 -2.42 -5.14 21.25
CA ASP A 73 -1.20 -4.82 20.56
C ASP A 73 -1.46 -4.52 19.08
N LEU A 74 -0.91 -3.42 18.57
CA LEU A 74 -1.11 -2.97 17.20
C LEU A 74 -0.33 -3.87 16.24
N LEU A 75 -1.04 -4.61 15.40
CA LEU A 75 -0.48 -5.54 14.41
C LEU A 75 -0.34 -4.92 13.02
N GLY A 76 -1.08 -3.85 12.76
CA GLY A 76 -1.09 -3.19 11.46
C GLY A 76 -2.16 -2.11 11.36
N PHE A 77 -2.16 -1.39 10.25
CA PHE A 77 -3.15 -0.35 9.97
C PHE A 77 -3.37 -0.19 8.48
N ALA A 78 -4.46 0.48 8.12
CA ALA A 78 -4.72 0.99 6.79
C ALA A 78 -5.26 2.40 6.86
N GLU A 79 -4.86 3.23 5.91
CA GLU A 79 -5.29 4.61 5.74
C GLU A 79 -5.68 4.87 4.29
N GLY A 80 -6.78 5.58 4.08
CA GLY A 80 -7.23 5.95 2.76
C GLY A 80 -8.12 7.19 2.78
N ALA A 81 -8.29 7.81 1.61
CA ALA A 81 -9.13 8.98 1.45
C ALA A 81 -9.69 9.06 0.03
N MET A 82 -10.82 9.76 -0.12
CA MET A 82 -11.30 10.17 -1.44
C MET A 82 -10.33 11.19 -2.04
N GLU A 83 -9.97 11.01 -3.29
CA GLU A 83 -9.27 12.05 -4.05
C GLU A 83 -10.24 13.18 -4.41
N GLY A 84 -9.73 14.40 -4.52
CA GLY A 84 -10.53 15.58 -4.83
C GLY A 84 -11.12 15.60 -6.25
N TRP A 85 -10.81 14.61 -7.06
CA TRP A 85 -11.30 14.47 -8.44
C TRP A 85 -11.41 12.98 -8.84
N GLY A 86 -12.22 12.67 -9.85
CA GLY A 86 -12.25 11.36 -10.49
C GLY A 86 -13.02 10.27 -9.75
N GLU A 87 -13.80 10.60 -8.71
CA GLU A 87 -14.57 9.61 -7.91
C GLU A 87 -13.70 8.40 -7.51
N ARG A 88 -12.47 8.67 -7.11
CA ARG A 88 -11.45 7.68 -6.82
C ARG A 88 -11.07 7.69 -5.35
N PHE A 89 -11.01 6.51 -4.74
CA PHE A 89 -10.49 6.32 -3.39
C PHE A 89 -9.02 5.92 -3.45
N ARG A 90 -8.16 6.63 -2.74
CA ARG A 90 -6.74 6.28 -2.63
C ARG A 90 -6.50 5.55 -1.30
N ILE A 91 -5.97 4.34 -1.38
CA ILE A 91 -5.33 3.71 -0.23
C ILE A 91 -3.92 4.29 -0.13
N VAL A 92 -3.67 5.03 0.94
CA VAL A 92 -2.40 5.72 1.19
C VAL A 92 -1.41 4.78 1.87
N ASN A 93 -1.90 4.08 2.89
CA ASN A 93 -1.11 3.11 3.65
C ASN A 93 -1.90 1.83 3.86
N ILE A 94 -1.23 0.70 3.77
CA ILE A 94 -1.68 -0.60 4.27
C ILE A 94 -0.45 -1.36 4.76
N VAL A 95 -0.34 -1.54 6.06
CA VAL A 95 0.87 -2.04 6.71
C VAL A 95 0.53 -3.14 7.70
N VAL A 96 1.25 -4.24 7.64
CA VAL A 96 1.26 -5.28 8.67
C VAL A 96 2.65 -5.30 9.30
N PHE A 97 2.68 -4.93 10.58
CA PHE A 97 3.92 -4.92 11.35
C PHE A 97 4.41 -6.34 11.60
N ASN A 98 5.71 -6.50 11.63
CA ASN A 98 6.39 -7.75 11.88
C ASN A 98 6.06 -8.84 10.83
N GLU A 99 7.09 -9.43 10.25
CA GLU A 99 6.96 -10.50 9.26
C GLU A 99 6.18 -11.71 9.79
N ASN A 100 6.31 -12.01 11.09
CA ASN A 100 5.58 -13.10 11.74
C ASN A 100 4.06 -12.89 11.76
N ASN A 101 3.56 -11.70 11.52
CA ASN A 101 2.14 -11.39 11.42
C ASN A 101 1.62 -11.44 9.99
N ARG A 102 2.50 -11.54 9.00
CA ARG A 102 2.12 -11.70 7.59
C ARG A 102 1.61 -13.11 7.33
N GLY A 103 0.82 -13.27 6.28
CA GLY A 103 0.20 -14.56 5.96
C GLY A 103 -0.99 -14.96 6.86
N LYS A 104 -1.28 -14.22 7.93
CA LYS A 104 -2.39 -14.47 8.86
C LYS A 104 -3.71 -13.79 8.48
N GLY A 105 -3.80 -13.25 7.25
CA GLY A 105 -5.02 -12.60 6.75
C GLY A 105 -5.22 -11.15 7.21
N ILE A 106 -4.31 -10.55 8.00
CA ILE A 106 -4.44 -9.18 8.51
C ILE A 106 -4.55 -8.18 7.35
N GLY A 107 -3.61 -8.24 6.39
CA GLY A 107 -3.62 -7.37 5.22
C GLY A 107 -4.90 -7.51 4.39
N SER A 108 -5.44 -8.73 4.25
CA SER A 108 -6.71 -8.97 3.56
C SER A 108 -7.88 -8.29 4.25
N LYS A 109 -7.98 -8.40 5.57
CA LYS A 109 -9.05 -7.75 6.35
C LYS A 109 -8.94 -6.23 6.32
N LEU A 110 -7.73 -5.68 6.38
CA LEU A 110 -7.51 -4.23 6.23
C LEU A 110 -7.89 -3.75 4.82
N MET A 111 -7.53 -4.51 3.78
CA MET A 111 -7.93 -4.21 2.41
C MET A 111 -9.44 -4.23 2.24
N GLU A 112 -10.14 -5.25 2.75
CA GLU A 112 -11.60 -5.36 2.72
C GLU A 112 -12.27 -4.15 3.41
N ALA A 113 -11.71 -3.68 4.53
CA ALA A 113 -12.21 -2.47 5.20
C ALA A 113 -12.07 -1.23 4.31
N MET A 114 -10.92 -1.06 3.63
CA MET A 114 -10.71 0.06 2.70
C MET A 114 -11.62 -0.02 1.48
N GLU A 115 -11.82 -1.20 0.90
CA GLU A 115 -12.75 -1.41 -0.22
C GLU A 115 -14.20 -1.10 0.19
N THR A 116 -14.58 -1.49 1.39
CA THR A 116 -15.91 -1.16 1.95
C THR A 116 -16.10 0.35 2.10
N GLU A 117 -15.10 1.05 2.63
CA GLU A 117 -15.15 2.51 2.76
C GLU A 117 -15.20 3.20 1.39
N ALA A 118 -14.45 2.72 0.42
CA ALA A 118 -14.50 3.24 -0.94
C ALA A 118 -15.93 3.15 -1.53
N LEU A 119 -16.60 2.03 -1.34
CA LEU A 119 -18.00 1.84 -1.75
C LEU A 119 -18.96 2.76 -1.00
N LEU A 120 -18.80 2.91 0.33
CA LEU A 120 -19.61 3.83 1.14
C LEU A 120 -19.46 5.29 0.67
N HIS A 121 -18.28 5.69 0.22
CA HIS A 121 -18.00 6.99 -0.36
C HIS A 121 -18.34 7.10 -1.86
N LYS A 122 -18.98 6.07 -2.44
CA LYS A 122 -19.40 6.02 -3.85
C LYS A 122 -18.24 6.16 -4.84
N ALA A 123 -17.05 5.72 -4.45
CA ALA A 123 -15.92 5.68 -5.37
C ALA A 123 -16.21 4.72 -6.54
N LYS A 124 -15.69 5.04 -7.71
CA LYS A 124 -15.78 4.19 -8.92
C LYS A 124 -14.54 3.31 -9.08
N SER A 125 -13.47 3.67 -8.40
CA SER A 125 -12.21 2.94 -8.44
C SER A 125 -11.39 3.17 -7.20
N ILE A 126 -10.45 2.26 -6.96
CA ILE A 126 -9.44 2.38 -5.92
C ILE A 126 -8.07 2.48 -6.58
N LEU A 127 -7.23 3.34 -6.03
CA LEU A 127 -5.84 3.50 -6.40
C LEU A 127 -4.95 3.27 -5.18
N LEU A 128 -3.79 2.69 -5.39
CA LEU A 128 -2.71 2.65 -4.40
C LEU A 128 -1.35 2.79 -5.10
N GLU A 129 -0.35 3.12 -4.31
CA GLU A 129 1.03 3.21 -4.72
C GLU A 129 1.85 2.11 -4.02
N VAL A 130 2.80 1.53 -4.73
CA VAL A 130 3.70 0.50 -4.21
C VAL A 130 5.06 0.62 -4.86
N ASP A 131 6.11 0.47 -4.08
CA ASP A 131 7.49 0.45 -4.58
C ASP A 131 7.68 -0.73 -5.56
N ASN A 132 8.37 -0.48 -6.69
CA ASN A 132 8.63 -1.49 -7.74
C ASN A 132 9.46 -2.68 -7.23
N THR A 133 10.14 -2.53 -6.11
CA THR A 133 10.91 -3.60 -5.46
C THR A 133 10.06 -4.43 -4.48
N ASN A 134 8.89 -3.94 -4.05
CA ASN A 134 8.03 -4.67 -3.12
C ASN A 134 7.16 -5.72 -3.83
N THR A 135 7.83 -6.73 -4.42
CA THR A 135 7.18 -7.77 -5.23
C THR A 135 6.13 -8.58 -4.46
N ASN A 136 6.31 -8.71 -3.14
CA ASN A 136 5.33 -9.39 -2.28
C ASN A 136 4.03 -8.58 -2.15
N ALA A 137 4.13 -7.27 -1.94
CA ALA A 137 2.95 -6.41 -1.90
C ALA A 137 2.26 -6.33 -3.27
N ILE A 138 3.03 -6.22 -4.35
CA ILE A 138 2.48 -6.22 -5.72
C ILE A 138 1.72 -7.52 -5.98
N SER A 139 2.26 -8.67 -5.61
CA SER A 139 1.60 -9.98 -5.75
C SER A 139 0.34 -10.06 -4.89
N PHE A 140 0.39 -9.54 -3.66
CA PHE A 140 -0.78 -9.45 -2.79
C PHE A 140 -1.89 -8.61 -3.43
N TYR A 141 -1.58 -7.42 -3.93
CA TYR A 141 -2.59 -6.56 -4.58
C TYR A 141 -3.16 -7.21 -5.85
N LYS A 142 -2.31 -7.85 -6.67
CA LYS A 142 -2.78 -8.62 -7.83
C LYS A 142 -3.78 -9.73 -7.41
N SER A 143 -3.51 -10.43 -6.31
CA SER A 143 -4.42 -11.45 -5.78
C SER A 143 -5.77 -10.89 -5.30
N LYS A 144 -5.85 -9.57 -5.04
CA LYS A 144 -7.08 -8.84 -4.68
C LYS A 144 -7.76 -8.19 -5.89
N GLY A 145 -7.29 -8.46 -7.09
CA GLY A 145 -7.87 -7.95 -8.35
C GLY A 145 -7.37 -6.57 -8.77
N TYR A 146 -6.29 -6.07 -8.17
CA TYR A 146 -5.64 -4.84 -8.62
C TYR A 146 -4.71 -5.13 -9.80
N SER A 147 -4.66 -4.21 -10.74
CA SER A 147 -3.73 -4.23 -11.87
C SER A 147 -2.76 -3.06 -11.77
N ILE A 148 -1.57 -3.23 -12.32
CA ILE A 148 -0.65 -2.10 -12.53
C ILE A 148 -1.25 -1.21 -13.61
N ILE A 149 -1.41 0.08 -13.31
CA ILE A 149 -2.04 1.07 -14.19
C ILE A 149 -1.08 2.21 -14.58
N GLY A 150 0.10 2.25 -13.99
CA GLY A 150 1.12 3.25 -14.29
C GLY A 150 2.33 3.15 -13.39
N PHE A 151 3.28 4.02 -13.62
CA PHE A 151 4.49 4.20 -12.81
C PHE A 151 5.01 5.64 -12.98
N ASP A 152 5.90 6.08 -12.08
CA ASP A 152 6.57 7.37 -12.18
C ASP A 152 8.07 7.21 -11.93
N LYS A 153 8.89 7.41 -12.97
CA LYS A 153 10.35 7.31 -12.88
C LYS A 153 11.00 8.49 -12.14
N LEU A 154 10.27 9.55 -11.90
CA LEU A 154 10.78 10.80 -11.34
C LEU A 154 10.34 11.04 -9.90
N ALA A 155 9.43 10.22 -9.36
CA ALA A 155 8.84 10.44 -8.04
C ALA A 155 9.86 10.29 -6.90
N TYR A 156 10.82 9.38 -7.04
CA TYR A 156 11.85 9.15 -6.03
C TYR A 156 13.18 9.77 -6.48
N THR A 157 13.70 10.67 -5.69
CA THR A 157 14.98 11.37 -5.98
C THR A 157 16.21 10.57 -5.61
N ILE A 158 16.06 9.39 -5.04
CA ILE A 158 17.14 8.57 -4.47
C ILE A 158 17.38 7.38 -5.40
N ASP A 159 18.63 7.28 -5.88
CA ASP A 159 19.19 6.11 -6.58
C ASP A 159 18.29 5.50 -7.68
N GLY A 160 18.21 6.12 -8.81
CA GLY A 160 17.73 5.69 -10.16
C GLY A 160 17.04 4.34 -10.42
N ASP A 161 16.97 3.46 -9.44
CA ASP A 161 16.51 2.07 -9.53
C ASP A 161 15.13 1.83 -8.87
N THR A 162 14.64 2.75 -8.02
CA THR A 162 13.34 2.63 -7.36
C THR A 162 12.35 3.63 -7.95
N MET A 163 11.12 3.17 -8.15
CA MET A 163 10.02 3.99 -8.64
C MET A 163 8.69 3.48 -8.08
N PRO A 164 7.71 4.35 -7.84
CA PRO A 164 6.38 3.92 -7.52
C PRO A 164 5.70 3.29 -8.74
N LEU A 165 5.03 2.17 -8.48
CA LEU A 165 4.01 1.64 -9.36
C LEU A 165 2.65 2.05 -8.82
N TYR A 166 1.77 2.50 -9.68
CA TYR A 166 0.38 2.73 -9.37
C TYR A 166 -0.42 1.49 -9.70
N MET A 167 -1.19 1.00 -8.73
CA MET A 167 -2.10 -0.12 -8.96
C MET A 167 -3.53 0.32 -8.70
N GLY A 168 -4.44 -0.18 -9.50
CA GLY A 168 -5.85 0.22 -9.43
C GLY A 168 -6.82 -0.93 -9.67
N LYS A 169 -8.04 -0.72 -9.16
CA LYS A 169 -9.18 -1.64 -9.29
C LYS A 169 -10.46 -0.82 -9.52
N ARG A 170 -11.31 -1.22 -10.46
CA ARG A 170 -12.68 -0.69 -10.57
C ARG A 170 -13.57 -1.36 -9.54
N LEU A 171 -14.51 -0.61 -8.98
CA LEU A 171 -15.53 -1.06 -8.05
C LEU A 171 -16.84 -1.32 -8.75
#